data_082887b5043465dc9522a0684ea8d8c9
#
_entry.id   082887b5043465dc9522a0684ea8d8c9
#
_cell.length_a   1.000
_cell.length_b   1.000
_cell.length_c   1.000
_cell.angle_alpha   90.00
_cell.angle_beta   90.00
_cell.angle_gamma   90.00
#
_symmetry.space_group_name_H-M   'P 1'
#
loop_
_entity.id
_entity.type
_entity.pdbx_description
1 polymer ?
#
loop_
_entity_poly.entity_id
_entity_poly.type
_entity_poly.pdbx_seq_one_letter_code
_entity_poly.pdbx_strand_id
1 'polypeptide(L)'
;MLETVIAFLALLNCHPEDYVITPSNNTFYLAGDIGVIYVKPGMYKDHILVHEIWHHCQWQWAGKKPAQSYDEWRRREEEAMKVEDIFLNLSQ
;
A
#
# COMPACT_ATOMS: atom_id res chain seq x y z
N MET A 1 -0.26 1.10 14.59
CA MET A 1 0.43 -0.21 14.69
C MET A 1 0.13 -1.04 13.47
N LEU A 2 1.08 -1.84 13.05
CA LEU A 2 0.96 -2.63 11.82
C LEU A 2 -0.21 -3.62 11.88
N GLU A 3 -0.50 -4.17 13.05
CA GLU A 3 -1.64 -5.08 13.22
C GLU A 3 -2.96 -4.40 12.85
N THR A 4 -3.12 -3.13 13.23
CA THR A 4 -4.32 -2.36 12.90
C THR A 4 -4.43 -2.15 11.40
N VAL A 5 -3.32 -1.86 10.74
CA VAL A 5 -3.27 -1.68 9.29
C VAL A 5 -3.67 -2.99 8.58
N ILE A 6 -3.08 -4.10 8.98
CA ILE A 6 -3.36 -5.41 8.39
C ILE A 6 -4.82 -5.80 8.58
N ALA A 7 -5.38 -5.58 9.80
CA ALA A 7 -6.77 -5.89 10.08
C ALA A 7 -7.73 -5.05 9.22
N PHE A 8 -7.43 -3.76 9.06
CA PHE A 8 -8.22 -2.88 8.20
C PHE A 8 -8.20 -3.35 6.75
N LEU A 9 -7.01 -3.64 6.22
CA LEU A 9 -6.85 -4.07 4.83
C LEU A 9 -7.57 -5.40 4.59
N ALA A 10 -7.56 -6.31 5.56
CA ALA A 10 -8.26 -7.58 5.45
C ALA A 10 -9.77 -7.38 5.28
N LEU A 11 -10.35 -6.36 5.92
CA LEU A 11 -11.77 -6.03 5.74
C LEU A 11 -12.08 -5.65 4.29
N LEU A 12 -11.11 -5.15 3.56
CA LEU A 12 -11.24 -4.79 2.14
C LEU A 12 -10.70 -5.89 1.23
N ASN A 13 -10.53 -7.08 1.77
CA ASN A 13 -10.05 -8.26 1.02
C ASN A 13 -8.62 -8.10 0.50
N CYS A 14 -7.84 -7.25 1.14
CA CYS A 14 -6.42 -7.06 0.84
C CYS A 14 -5.61 -7.91 1.83
N HIS A 15 -5.01 -8.98 1.32
CA HIS A 15 -4.20 -9.91 2.10
C HIS A 15 -2.80 -9.95 1.48
N PRO A 16 -1.94 -8.97 1.82
CA PRO A 16 -0.62 -8.88 1.18
C PRO A 16 0.28 -10.03 1.60
N GLU A 17 1.00 -10.58 0.64
CA GLU A 17 1.96 -11.67 0.85
C GLU A 17 3.34 -11.22 0.36
N ASP A 18 4.36 -11.73 1.01
CA ASP A 18 5.75 -11.57 0.57
C ASP A 18 6.15 -10.11 0.36
N TYR A 19 6.10 -9.34 1.44
CA TYR A 19 6.54 -7.95 1.42
C TYR A 19 7.36 -7.62 2.66
N VAL A 20 8.19 -6.59 2.55
CA VAL A 20 8.97 -6.05 3.67
C VAL A 20 8.81 -4.53 3.71
N ILE A 21 8.97 -3.97 4.91
CA ILE A 21 8.96 -2.52 5.12
C ILE A 21 10.35 -2.13 5.58
N THR A 22 10.96 -1.15 4.93
CA THR A 22 12.33 -0.73 5.23
C THR A 22 12.49 0.78 5.19
N PRO A 23 13.36 1.35 6.05
CA PRO A 23 13.61 2.80 6.01
C PRO A 23 14.28 3.23 4.71
N SER A 24 13.97 4.44 4.27
CA SER A 24 14.56 5.01 3.06
C SER A 24 14.47 6.54 3.10
N ASN A 25 15.13 7.20 2.17
CA ASN A 25 15.04 8.65 2.02
C ASN A 25 13.71 9.09 1.40
N ASN A 26 12.99 8.19 0.76
CA ASN A 26 11.69 8.46 0.13
C ASN A 26 10.69 7.38 0.51
N THR A 27 9.41 7.74 0.48
CA THR A 27 8.32 6.79 0.72
C THR A 27 7.75 6.35 -0.61
N PHE A 28 7.86 5.06 -0.92
CA PHE A 28 7.33 4.48 -2.14
C PHE A 28 7.28 2.97 -2.05
N TYR A 29 6.51 2.38 -2.95
CA TYR A 29 6.39 0.92 -3.06
C TYR A 29 7.11 0.44 -4.32
N LEU A 30 7.92 -0.59 -4.17
CA LEU A 30 8.59 -1.26 -5.29
C LEU A 30 8.03 -2.68 -5.41
N ALA A 31 7.37 -2.95 -6.54
CA ALA A 31 6.78 -4.26 -6.80
C ALA A 31 7.86 -5.29 -7.14
N GLY A 32 7.59 -6.54 -6.77
CA GLY A 32 8.47 -7.66 -7.05
C GLY A 32 7.94 -8.90 -6.33
N ASP A 33 8.62 -10.04 -6.52
CA ASP A 33 8.26 -11.29 -5.84
C ASP A 33 8.26 -11.10 -4.33
N ILE A 34 9.17 -10.25 -3.84
CA ILE A 34 9.08 -9.70 -2.50
C ILE A 34 8.86 -8.20 -2.69
N GLY A 35 7.67 -7.72 -2.34
CA GLY A 35 7.37 -6.31 -2.40
C GLY A 35 8.16 -5.53 -1.35
N VAL A 36 8.69 -4.38 -1.71
CA VAL A 36 9.43 -3.56 -0.77
C VAL A 36 8.72 -2.22 -0.59
N ILE A 37 8.37 -1.92 0.65
CA ILE A 37 7.78 -0.64 1.00
C ILE A 37 8.86 0.18 1.69
N TYR A 38 9.31 1.21 0.99
CA TYR A 38 10.31 2.14 1.53
C TYR A 38 9.59 3.26 2.25
N VAL A 39 10.01 3.55 3.46
CA VAL A 39 9.36 4.56 4.28
C VAL A 39 10.37 5.58 4.78
N LYS A 40 10.11 6.83 4.48
CA LYS A 40 10.94 7.95 4.96
C LYS A 40 10.74 8.12 6.47
N PRO A 41 11.80 8.41 7.25
CA PRO A 41 11.63 8.76 8.66
C PRO A 41 10.62 9.90 8.82
N GLY A 42 9.74 9.78 9.80
CA GLY A 42 8.66 10.73 10.01
C GLY A 42 7.40 10.42 9.22
N MET A 43 7.46 9.53 8.22
CA MET A 43 6.30 9.09 7.44
C MET A 43 5.86 7.68 7.79
N TYR A 44 6.38 7.11 8.84
CA TYR A 44 6.00 5.79 9.31
C TYR A 44 4.71 5.91 10.12
N LYS A 45 3.61 6.13 9.40
CA LYS A 45 2.27 6.32 9.97
C LYS A 45 1.33 5.30 9.36
N ASP A 46 0.32 4.89 10.13
CA ASP A 46 -0.59 3.83 9.72
C ASP A 46 -1.26 4.12 8.38
N HIS A 47 -1.75 5.35 8.16
CA HIS A 47 -2.43 5.67 6.92
C HIS A 47 -1.51 5.63 5.69
N ILE A 48 -0.23 5.94 5.88
CA ILE A 48 0.75 5.86 4.80
C ILE A 48 1.07 4.39 4.50
N LEU A 49 1.19 3.56 5.54
CA LEU A 49 1.36 2.13 5.36
C LEU A 49 0.16 1.51 4.64
N VAL A 50 -1.05 1.93 4.97
CA VAL A 50 -2.26 1.50 4.26
C VAL A 50 -2.13 1.77 2.77
N HIS A 51 -1.73 3.00 2.41
CA HIS A 51 -1.56 3.41 1.02
C HIS A 51 -0.56 2.51 0.28
N GLU A 52 0.63 2.35 0.86
CA GLU A 52 1.70 1.60 0.20
C GLU A 52 1.43 0.10 0.15
N ILE A 53 0.88 -0.48 1.22
CA ILE A 53 0.55 -1.91 1.22
C ILE A 53 -0.60 -2.19 0.24
N TRP A 54 -1.54 -1.26 0.09
CA TRP A 54 -2.61 -1.38 -0.89
C TRP A 54 -2.05 -1.57 -2.31
N HIS A 55 -0.97 -0.85 -2.65
CA HIS A 55 -0.31 -1.03 -3.94
C HIS A 55 0.21 -2.46 -4.13
N HIS A 56 0.68 -3.10 -3.06
CA HIS A 56 1.11 -4.49 -3.16
C HIS A 56 -0.07 -5.42 -3.45
N CYS A 57 -1.22 -5.18 -2.83
CA CYS A 57 -2.44 -5.93 -3.15
C CYS A 57 -2.87 -5.70 -4.60
N GLN A 58 -2.79 -4.46 -5.09
CA GLN A 58 -3.12 -4.17 -6.48
C GLN A 58 -2.23 -4.97 -7.44
N TRP A 59 -0.94 -5.05 -7.15
CA TRP A 59 0.00 -5.82 -7.94
C TRP A 59 -0.36 -7.32 -7.91
N GLN A 60 -0.68 -7.85 -6.72
CA GLN A 60 -1.11 -9.25 -6.58
C GLN A 60 -2.39 -9.53 -7.38
N TRP A 61 -3.40 -8.67 -7.26
CA TRP A 61 -4.67 -8.84 -7.95
C TRP A 61 -4.53 -8.73 -9.48
N ALA A 62 -3.55 -7.99 -9.95
CA ALA A 62 -3.26 -7.87 -11.38
C ALA A 62 -2.44 -9.04 -11.93
N GLY A 63 -2.32 -10.13 -11.17
CA GLY A 63 -1.52 -11.28 -11.60
C GLY A 63 -0.03 -11.02 -11.54
N LYS A 64 0.39 -10.24 -10.55
CA LYS A 64 1.79 -9.86 -10.32
C LYS A 64 2.34 -9.01 -11.46
N LYS A 65 1.56 -8.05 -11.90
CA LYS A 65 1.94 -7.13 -12.98
C LYS A 65 1.92 -5.68 -12.51
N PRO A 66 2.94 -4.90 -12.85
CA PRO A 66 2.91 -3.46 -12.60
C PRO A 66 1.91 -2.78 -13.52
N ALA A 67 1.62 -1.51 -13.27
CA ALA A 67 0.78 -0.71 -14.14
C ALA A 67 1.42 -0.66 -15.54
N GLN A 68 0.60 -0.87 -16.57
CA GLN A 68 1.06 -0.96 -17.94
C GLN A 68 0.98 0.37 -18.69
N SER A 69 0.39 1.38 -18.07
CA SER A 69 0.22 2.70 -18.67
C SER A 69 0.13 3.75 -17.56
N TYR A 70 0.28 5.02 -17.96
CA TYR A 70 0.10 6.13 -17.03
C TYR A 70 -1.33 6.15 -16.47
N ASP A 71 -2.33 5.89 -17.30
CA ASP A 71 -3.73 5.88 -16.85
C ASP A 71 -4.00 4.78 -15.83
N GLU A 72 -3.42 3.62 -16.04
CA GLU A 72 -3.53 2.52 -15.07
C GLU A 72 -2.83 2.87 -13.77
N TRP A 73 -1.62 3.44 -13.85
CA TRP A 73 -0.89 3.89 -12.67
C TRP A 73 -1.70 4.91 -11.88
N ARG A 74 -2.29 5.88 -12.58
CA ARG A 74 -3.09 6.93 -11.93
C ARG A 74 -4.31 6.35 -11.24
N ARG A 75 -5.01 5.39 -11.87
CA ARG A 75 -6.18 4.73 -11.27
C ARG A 75 -5.79 3.96 -10.02
N ARG A 76 -4.65 3.27 -10.03
CA ARG A 76 -4.15 2.58 -8.84
C ARG A 76 -3.84 3.57 -7.72
N GLU A 77 -3.23 4.69 -8.06
CA GLU A 77 -2.91 5.73 -7.08
C GLU A 77 -4.17 6.35 -6.48
N GLU A 78 -5.15 6.69 -7.31
CA GLU A 78 -6.42 7.23 -6.85
C GLU A 78 -7.15 6.26 -5.92
N GLU A 79 -7.14 4.98 -6.24
CA GLU A 79 -7.75 3.97 -5.38
C GLU A 79 -7.02 3.88 -4.05
N ALA A 80 -5.69 3.87 -4.06
CA ALA A 80 -4.90 3.81 -2.84
C ALA A 80 -5.17 5.03 -1.95
N MET A 81 -5.32 6.21 -2.56
CA MET A 81 -5.66 7.42 -1.81
C MET A 81 -7.06 7.33 -1.19
N LYS A 82 -8.03 6.76 -1.89
CA LYS A 82 -9.38 6.55 -1.34
C LYS A 82 -9.36 5.60 -0.15
N VAL A 83 -8.59 4.53 -0.25
CA VAL A 83 -8.47 3.54 0.83
C VAL A 83 -7.80 4.19 2.04
N GLU A 84 -6.77 4.98 1.82
CA GLU A 84 -6.11 5.75 2.86
C GLU A 84 -7.11 6.70 3.56
N ASP A 85 -7.93 7.41 2.78
CA ASP A 85 -8.93 8.33 3.33
C ASP A 85 -9.98 7.58 4.16
N ILE A 86 -10.42 6.41 3.71
CA ILE A 86 -11.35 5.58 4.48
C ILE A 86 -10.72 5.22 5.83
N PHE A 87 -9.46 4.80 5.82
CA PHE A 87 -8.76 4.46 7.05
C PHE A 87 -8.69 5.67 8.01
N LEU A 88 -8.33 6.84 7.49
CA LEU A 88 -8.25 8.06 8.29
C LEU A 88 -9.60 8.41 8.91
N ASN A 89 -10.68 8.27 8.16
CA ASN A 89 -12.02 8.57 8.66
C ASN A 89 -12.45 7.60 9.76
N LEU A 90 -12.09 6.33 9.64
CA LEU A 90 -12.41 5.34 10.66
C LEU A 90 -11.56 5.49 11.92
N SER A 91 -10.41 6.12 11.80
CA SER A 91 -9.48 6.29 12.91
C SER A 91 -9.75 7.53 13.77
N GLN A 92 -10.74 8.33 13.39
CA GLN A 92 -11.10 9.55 14.12
C GLN A 92 -12.18 9.31 15.16
#